data_dde39bdd4869ab57638e3562ed2684d9
#
_entry.id   dde39bdd4869ab57638e3562ed2684d9
#
_cell.length_a   1.000
_cell.length_b   1.000
_cell.length_c   1.000
_cell.angle_alpha   90.00
_cell.angle_beta   90.00
_cell.angle_gamma   90.00
#
_symmetry.space_group_name_H-M   'P 1'
#
loop_
_entity.id
_entity.type
_entity.pdbx_description
1 polymer ?
#
loop_
_entity_poly.entity_id
_entity_poly.type
_entity_poly.pdbx_seq_one_letter_code
_entity_poly.pdbx_strand_id
1 'polypeptide(L)'
;MKALIVIDYTNDFVDGKLPVGQPGIDIEPKIVELTEQFVREGEWVVMAVDLHDENDSYHPESSLFPPHNIRGTTGRDLYGRLKQVYEQHQQQIYWMDKTRYSAFAGTDLEMQLRQRKITELHLIGVCTDICVLHTAVDAYNRGFQITVHEDAVASFNAAGHEWALGHFKGTLGANVVKS
;
A
#
# COMPACT_ATOMS: atom_id res chain seq x y z
N MET A 1 -19.49 -4.06 -2.05
CA MET A 1 -18.19 -4.42 -2.65
C MET A 1 -17.13 -3.61 -1.94
N LYS A 2 -16.06 -4.25 -1.56
CA LYS A 2 -14.89 -3.67 -0.89
C LYS A 2 -13.65 -3.80 -1.79
N ALA A 3 -12.61 -3.04 -1.48
CA ALA A 3 -11.33 -3.14 -2.17
C ALA A 3 -10.19 -3.36 -1.20
N LEU A 4 -9.22 -4.17 -1.60
CA LEU A 4 -7.92 -4.28 -0.95
C LEU A 4 -6.91 -3.42 -1.69
N ILE A 5 -6.29 -2.48 -0.98
CA ILE A 5 -5.21 -1.65 -1.51
C ILE A 5 -3.90 -2.13 -0.88
N VAL A 6 -3.08 -2.77 -1.67
CA VAL A 6 -1.74 -3.23 -1.30
C VAL A 6 -0.76 -2.13 -1.64
N ILE A 7 -0.19 -1.48 -0.63
CA ILE A 7 0.58 -0.26 -0.76
C ILE A 7 2.06 -0.57 -0.65
N ASP A 8 2.81 -0.33 -1.71
CA ASP A 8 4.28 -0.29 -1.75
C ASP A 8 5.01 -1.53 -1.23
N TYR A 9 4.41 -2.70 -1.32
CA TYR A 9 5.06 -3.92 -0.85
C TYR A 9 6.01 -4.49 -1.92
N THR A 10 7.12 -3.78 -2.10
CA THR A 10 8.14 -4.02 -3.13
C THR A 10 9.50 -4.42 -2.54
N ASN A 11 10.39 -4.93 -3.39
CA ASN A 11 11.74 -5.32 -2.95
C ASN A 11 12.48 -4.14 -2.30
N ASP A 12 12.45 -2.95 -2.90
CA ASP A 12 13.17 -1.79 -2.36
C ASP A 12 12.65 -1.37 -0.97
N PHE A 13 11.33 -1.47 -0.74
CA PHE A 13 10.74 -1.10 0.54
C PHE A 13 10.78 -2.21 1.60
N VAL A 14 10.94 -3.46 1.23
CA VAL A 14 11.02 -4.53 2.24
C VAL A 14 12.45 -4.73 2.71
N ASP A 15 13.39 -5.01 1.80
CA ASP A 15 14.78 -5.32 2.14
C ASP A 15 15.82 -4.70 1.18
N GLY A 16 15.39 -3.83 0.25
CA GLY A 16 16.24 -3.25 -0.78
C GLY A 16 16.82 -1.86 -0.45
N LYS A 17 16.50 -0.84 -1.28
CA LYS A 17 17.16 0.48 -1.23
C LYS A 17 16.65 1.40 -0.12
N LEU A 18 15.39 1.25 0.30
CA LEU A 18 14.77 2.01 1.40
C LEU A 18 14.00 1.03 2.31
N PRO A 19 14.72 0.16 3.05
CA PRO A 19 14.10 -1.01 3.65
C PRO A 19 13.35 -0.69 4.94
N VAL A 20 12.15 -1.27 5.07
CA VAL A 20 11.46 -1.44 6.36
C VAL A 20 12.21 -2.47 7.21
N GLY A 21 12.85 -3.44 6.57
CA GLY A 21 13.62 -4.50 7.22
C GLY A 21 12.72 -5.61 7.79
N GLN A 22 13.14 -6.18 8.92
CA GLN A 22 12.46 -7.34 9.50
C GLN A 22 10.95 -7.16 9.69
N PRO A 23 10.43 -6.02 10.19
CA PRO A 23 8.97 -5.83 10.29
C PRO A 23 8.25 -5.93 8.94
N GLY A 24 8.89 -5.48 7.85
CA GLY A 24 8.35 -5.62 6.49
C GLY A 24 8.35 -7.07 6.01
N ILE A 25 9.40 -7.83 6.34
CA ILE A 25 9.50 -9.26 6.02
C ILE A 25 8.44 -10.06 6.78
N ASP A 26 8.26 -9.78 8.06
CA ASP A 26 7.37 -10.53 8.96
C ASP A 26 5.90 -10.47 8.55
N ILE A 27 5.47 -9.41 7.86
CA ILE A 27 4.08 -9.27 7.40
C ILE A 27 3.80 -9.97 6.05
N GLU A 28 4.81 -10.49 5.35
CA GLU A 28 4.62 -11.13 4.04
C GLU A 28 3.52 -12.21 4.04
N PRO A 29 3.50 -13.17 4.98
CA PRO A 29 2.48 -14.22 4.97
C PRO A 29 1.05 -13.66 5.01
N LYS A 30 0.83 -12.59 5.78
CA LYS A 30 -0.48 -11.96 5.91
C LYS A 30 -0.86 -11.11 4.68
N ILE A 31 0.10 -10.40 4.09
CA ILE A 31 -0.09 -9.69 2.82
C ILE A 31 -0.55 -10.67 1.72
N VAL A 32 0.12 -11.82 1.61
CA VAL A 32 -0.22 -12.86 0.63
C VAL A 32 -1.60 -13.45 0.92
N GLU A 33 -1.85 -13.87 2.16
CA GLU A 33 -3.14 -14.46 2.58
C GLU A 33 -4.32 -13.56 2.26
N LEU A 34 -4.26 -12.28 2.64
CA LEU A 34 -5.32 -11.30 2.38
C LEU A 34 -5.51 -11.04 0.89
N THR A 35 -4.42 -10.94 0.13
CA THR A 35 -4.49 -10.75 -1.32
C THR A 35 -5.20 -11.91 -2.00
N GLU A 36 -4.79 -13.16 -1.69
CA GLU A 36 -5.43 -14.38 -2.22
C GLU A 36 -6.91 -14.48 -1.78
N GLN A 37 -7.21 -14.11 -0.54
CA GLN A 37 -8.59 -14.11 -0.03
C GLN A 37 -9.47 -13.16 -0.83
N PHE A 38 -9.07 -11.90 -1.02
CA PHE A 38 -9.86 -10.91 -1.76
C PHE A 38 -10.05 -11.31 -3.22
N VAL A 39 -9.02 -11.84 -3.87
CA VAL A 39 -9.13 -12.39 -5.24
C VAL A 39 -10.14 -13.54 -5.28
N ARG A 40 -10.07 -14.49 -4.36
CA ARG A 40 -10.99 -15.65 -4.29
C ARG A 40 -12.42 -15.24 -4.00
N GLU A 41 -12.63 -14.19 -3.20
CA GLU A 41 -13.95 -13.63 -2.90
C GLU A 41 -14.52 -12.77 -4.04
N GLY A 42 -13.76 -12.53 -5.10
CA GLY A 42 -14.17 -11.69 -6.22
C GLY A 42 -14.23 -10.19 -5.88
N GLU A 43 -13.57 -9.79 -4.79
CA GLU A 43 -13.42 -8.39 -4.41
C GLU A 43 -12.29 -7.71 -5.21
N TRP A 44 -12.29 -6.41 -5.27
CA TRP A 44 -11.30 -5.69 -6.08
C TRP A 44 -9.97 -5.53 -5.34
N VAL A 45 -8.88 -5.88 -6.02
CA VAL A 45 -7.51 -5.78 -5.48
C VAL A 45 -6.69 -4.80 -6.31
N VAL A 46 -5.99 -3.91 -5.64
CA VAL A 46 -5.11 -2.91 -6.24
C VAL A 46 -3.70 -3.05 -5.69
N MET A 47 -2.72 -3.18 -6.57
CA MET A 47 -1.31 -2.95 -6.24
C MET A 47 -1.00 -1.48 -6.49
N ALA A 48 -0.95 -0.68 -5.42
CA ALA A 48 -0.60 0.74 -5.49
C ALA A 48 0.90 0.87 -5.24
N VAL A 49 1.67 1.01 -6.32
CA VAL A 49 3.12 0.87 -6.29
C VAL A 49 3.81 2.17 -6.64
N ASP A 50 4.66 2.62 -5.75
CA ASP A 50 5.46 3.84 -5.91
C ASP A 50 6.35 3.77 -7.16
N LEU A 51 6.47 4.89 -7.83
CA LEU A 51 7.22 5.00 -9.08
C LEU A 51 8.05 6.27 -9.09
N HIS A 52 9.36 6.10 -9.19
CA HIS A 52 10.29 7.18 -9.40
C HIS A 52 11.01 7.01 -10.75
N ASP A 53 11.40 8.13 -11.34
CA ASP A 53 12.29 8.14 -12.50
C ASP A 53 13.73 8.44 -12.05
N GLU A 54 14.69 7.84 -12.73
CA GLU A 54 16.09 8.03 -12.41
C GLU A 54 16.50 9.52 -12.59
N ASN A 55 17.17 10.08 -11.59
CA ASN A 55 17.65 11.48 -11.61
C ASN A 55 16.54 12.55 -11.66
N ASP A 56 15.30 12.24 -11.28
CA ASP A 56 14.25 13.24 -11.16
C ASP A 56 14.47 14.12 -9.93
N SER A 57 15.09 15.27 -10.11
CA SER A 57 15.33 16.26 -9.06
C SER A 57 14.08 17.07 -8.67
N TYR A 58 12.99 16.96 -9.41
CA TYR A 58 11.73 17.66 -9.14
C TYR A 58 10.79 16.87 -8.23
N HIS A 59 11.00 15.56 -8.11
CA HIS A 59 10.21 14.75 -7.19
C HIS A 59 10.54 15.14 -5.74
N PRO A 60 9.52 15.42 -4.89
CA PRO A 60 9.76 15.91 -3.52
C PRO A 60 10.58 14.94 -2.66
N GLU A 61 10.49 13.64 -2.89
CA GLU A 61 11.25 12.64 -2.14
C GLU A 61 12.74 12.57 -2.52
N SER A 62 13.13 13.15 -3.65
CA SER A 62 14.55 13.14 -4.09
C SER A 62 15.49 13.82 -3.12
N SER A 63 14.99 14.72 -2.27
CA SER A 63 15.76 15.39 -1.21
C SER A 63 15.64 14.72 0.16
N LEU A 64 14.77 13.72 0.32
CA LEU A 64 14.41 13.11 1.60
C LEU A 64 14.95 11.69 1.75
N PHE A 65 14.97 10.92 0.66
CA PHE A 65 15.30 9.50 0.67
C PHE A 65 16.29 9.15 -0.45
N PRO A 66 17.05 8.05 -0.31
CA PRO A 66 17.84 7.52 -1.41
C PRO A 66 16.95 7.09 -2.57
N PRO A 67 17.49 7.04 -3.82
CA PRO A 67 16.75 6.53 -4.96
C PRO A 67 16.19 5.12 -4.71
N HIS A 68 14.89 4.95 -4.91
CA HIS A 68 14.18 3.69 -4.70
C HIS A 68 13.01 3.57 -5.69
N ASN A 69 12.49 2.38 -5.86
CA ASN A 69 11.38 2.08 -6.78
C ASN A 69 11.52 2.74 -8.16
N ILE A 70 12.73 2.71 -8.70
CA ILE A 70 13.05 3.32 -10.00
C ILE A 70 12.40 2.51 -11.12
N ARG A 71 11.79 3.20 -12.07
CA ARG A 71 11.18 2.64 -13.27
C ARG A 71 12.10 1.63 -13.95
N GLY A 72 11.58 0.43 -14.21
CA GLY A 72 12.29 -0.62 -14.93
C GLY A 72 13.35 -1.36 -14.14
N THR A 73 13.46 -1.13 -12.82
CA THR A 73 14.36 -1.89 -11.95
C THR A 73 13.62 -2.98 -11.18
N THR A 74 14.36 -4.02 -10.77
CA THR A 74 13.82 -5.11 -9.94
C THR A 74 13.49 -4.67 -8.51
N GLY A 75 14.01 -3.53 -8.05
CA GLY A 75 13.66 -2.93 -6.77
C GLY A 75 12.17 -2.63 -6.66
N ARG A 76 11.53 -2.34 -7.80
CA ARG A 76 10.10 -2.04 -7.90
C ARG A 76 9.22 -3.28 -8.09
N ASP A 77 9.78 -4.46 -8.24
CA ASP A 77 9.00 -5.70 -8.26
C ASP A 77 8.34 -5.95 -6.90
N LEU A 78 7.16 -6.55 -6.90
CA LEU A 78 6.50 -6.98 -5.66
C LEU A 78 7.40 -7.96 -4.91
N TYR A 79 7.42 -7.84 -3.58
CA TYR A 79 8.27 -8.65 -2.73
C TYR A 79 7.78 -10.10 -2.61
N GLY A 80 8.72 -11.03 -2.64
CA GLY A 80 8.55 -12.42 -2.29
C GLY A 80 7.39 -13.12 -3.02
N ARG A 81 6.55 -13.82 -2.25
CA ARG A 81 5.40 -14.59 -2.76
C ARG A 81 4.28 -13.70 -3.33
N LEU A 82 4.19 -12.44 -2.90
CA LEU A 82 3.19 -11.53 -3.45
C LEU A 82 3.36 -11.33 -4.96
N LYS A 83 4.60 -11.33 -5.47
CA LYS A 83 4.88 -11.30 -6.90
C LYS A 83 4.23 -12.49 -7.62
N GLN A 84 4.34 -13.69 -7.07
CA GLN A 84 3.75 -14.90 -7.66
C GLN A 84 2.22 -14.83 -7.68
N VAL A 85 1.60 -14.34 -6.58
CA VAL A 85 0.15 -14.13 -6.51
C VAL A 85 -0.31 -13.15 -7.59
N TYR A 86 0.39 -12.03 -7.75
CA TYR A 86 0.09 -11.05 -8.79
C TYR A 86 0.21 -11.67 -10.18
N GLU A 87 1.29 -12.39 -10.49
CA GLU A 87 1.51 -13.02 -11.79
C GLU A 87 0.43 -14.05 -12.14
N GLN A 88 -0.08 -14.79 -11.15
CA GLN A 88 -1.17 -15.76 -11.32
C GLN A 88 -2.53 -15.10 -11.55
N HIS A 89 -2.75 -13.89 -11.01
CA HIS A 89 -4.04 -13.21 -10.98
C HIS A 89 -4.05 -11.84 -11.66
N GLN A 90 -3.13 -11.58 -12.59
CA GLN A 90 -2.98 -10.28 -13.27
C GLN A 90 -4.28 -9.71 -13.85
N GLN A 91 -5.18 -10.57 -14.33
CA GLN A 91 -6.46 -10.12 -14.91
C GLN A 91 -7.48 -9.65 -13.86
N GLN A 92 -7.27 -10.02 -12.59
CA GLN A 92 -8.16 -9.71 -11.47
C GLN A 92 -7.60 -8.62 -10.55
N ILE A 93 -6.30 -8.35 -10.65
CA ILE A 93 -5.59 -7.39 -9.81
C ILE A 93 -5.22 -6.17 -10.66
N TYR A 94 -5.63 -5.00 -10.19
CA TYR A 94 -5.32 -3.74 -10.84
C TYR A 94 -3.94 -3.24 -10.39
N TRP A 95 -3.02 -3.08 -11.34
CA TRP A 95 -1.75 -2.42 -11.08
C TRP A 95 -1.88 -0.92 -11.29
N MET A 96 -1.45 -0.14 -10.29
CA MET A 96 -1.51 1.31 -10.32
C MET A 96 -0.18 1.91 -9.90
N ASP A 97 0.41 2.70 -10.78
CA ASP A 97 1.59 3.51 -10.46
C ASP A 97 1.17 4.75 -9.67
N LYS A 98 1.85 5.01 -8.57
CA LYS A 98 1.69 6.26 -7.82
C LYS A 98 3.03 6.98 -7.69
N THR A 99 3.01 8.29 -7.59
CA THR A 99 4.21 9.15 -7.49
C THR A 99 4.16 10.05 -6.27
N ARG A 100 3.30 9.76 -5.32
CA ARG A 100 3.16 10.45 -4.03
C ARG A 100 2.82 9.42 -2.95
N TYR A 101 2.93 9.79 -1.68
CA TYR A 101 2.63 8.88 -0.57
C TYR A 101 1.21 8.30 -0.67
N SER A 102 0.23 9.18 -0.84
CA SER A 102 -1.16 8.73 -0.98
C SER A 102 -1.41 8.05 -2.32
N ALA A 103 -2.06 6.90 -2.29
CA ALA A 103 -2.53 6.21 -3.49
C ALA A 103 -3.61 6.98 -4.27
N PHE A 104 -4.20 8.03 -3.69
CA PHE A 104 -5.16 8.89 -4.37
C PHE A 104 -4.52 10.07 -5.11
N ALA A 105 -3.32 10.45 -4.72
CA ALA A 105 -2.71 11.69 -5.22
C ALA A 105 -2.19 11.54 -6.66
N GLY A 106 -2.89 12.17 -7.61
CA GLY A 106 -2.51 12.17 -9.02
C GLY A 106 -2.75 10.83 -9.74
N THR A 107 -3.58 9.96 -9.18
CA THR A 107 -3.95 8.66 -9.76
C THR A 107 -5.41 8.62 -10.16
N ASP A 108 -5.81 7.55 -10.82
CA ASP A 108 -7.21 7.28 -11.16
C ASP A 108 -7.99 6.47 -10.09
N LEU A 109 -7.38 6.22 -8.92
CA LEU A 109 -7.94 5.33 -7.90
C LEU A 109 -9.38 5.69 -7.53
N GLU A 110 -9.66 6.96 -7.22
CA GLU A 110 -11.01 7.37 -6.83
C GLU A 110 -12.03 7.11 -7.94
N MET A 111 -11.70 7.42 -9.18
CA MET A 111 -12.56 7.16 -10.33
C MET A 111 -12.84 5.65 -10.46
N GLN A 112 -11.81 4.82 -10.34
CA GLN A 112 -11.94 3.36 -10.41
C GLN A 112 -12.82 2.79 -9.28
N LEU A 113 -12.68 3.29 -8.06
CA LEU A 113 -13.49 2.91 -6.90
C LEU A 113 -14.97 3.30 -7.10
N ARG A 114 -15.22 4.56 -7.51
CA ARG A 114 -16.60 5.09 -7.68
C ARG A 114 -17.37 4.35 -8.75
N GLN A 115 -16.77 4.10 -9.91
CA GLN A 115 -17.45 3.38 -10.99
C GLN A 115 -17.79 1.92 -10.63
N ARG A 116 -17.04 1.30 -9.69
CA ARG A 116 -17.32 -0.03 -9.13
C ARG A 116 -18.25 0.02 -7.93
N LYS A 117 -18.70 1.20 -7.49
CA LYS A 117 -19.54 1.40 -6.30
C LYS A 117 -18.89 0.86 -5.02
N ILE A 118 -17.57 0.88 -4.95
CA ILE A 118 -16.81 0.48 -3.77
C ILE A 118 -16.88 1.61 -2.75
N THR A 119 -17.21 1.28 -1.50
CA THR A 119 -17.36 2.24 -0.40
C THR A 119 -16.48 1.90 0.80
N GLU A 120 -15.89 0.71 0.81
CA GLU A 120 -15.03 0.22 1.89
C GLU A 120 -13.65 -0.16 1.34
N LEU A 121 -12.60 0.34 1.98
CA LEU A 121 -11.21 0.10 1.63
C LEU A 121 -10.50 -0.64 2.76
N HIS A 122 -9.85 -1.73 2.41
CA HIS A 122 -8.92 -2.45 3.25
C HIS A 122 -7.49 -2.06 2.86
N LEU A 123 -6.71 -1.54 3.80
CA LEU A 123 -5.37 -1.04 3.56
C LEU A 123 -4.34 -1.98 4.19
N ILE A 124 -3.35 -2.39 3.39
CA ILE A 124 -2.20 -3.20 3.79
C ILE A 124 -0.93 -2.69 3.10
N GLY A 125 0.23 -3.05 3.60
CA GLY A 125 1.53 -2.70 3.01
C GLY A 125 2.39 -1.79 3.87
N VAL A 126 3.22 -0.96 3.24
CA VAL A 126 4.24 -0.13 3.90
C VAL A 126 4.32 1.30 3.33
N CYS A 127 4.81 2.31 4.07
CA CYS A 127 4.98 2.28 5.53
C CYS A 127 3.68 2.71 6.21
N THR A 128 3.39 2.13 7.37
CA THR A 128 2.15 2.42 8.14
C THR A 128 1.92 3.90 8.36
N ASP A 129 2.98 4.64 8.74
CA ASP A 129 2.97 6.07 9.10
C ASP A 129 3.28 7.01 7.92
N ILE A 130 3.46 6.47 6.71
CA ILE A 130 3.73 7.27 5.50
C ILE A 130 2.67 6.97 4.44
N CYS A 131 2.92 6.03 3.52
CA CYS A 131 2.02 5.81 2.38
C CYS A 131 0.66 5.27 2.80
N VAL A 132 0.61 4.35 3.78
CA VAL A 132 -0.66 3.84 4.33
C VAL A 132 -1.43 4.95 5.02
N LEU A 133 -0.76 5.75 5.87
CA LEU A 133 -1.39 6.87 6.58
C LEU A 133 -1.97 7.91 5.61
N HIS A 134 -1.17 8.37 4.64
CA HIS A 134 -1.64 9.39 3.70
C HIS A 134 -2.77 8.87 2.82
N THR A 135 -2.75 7.60 2.43
CA THR A 135 -3.86 6.96 1.72
C THR A 135 -5.11 6.90 2.57
N ALA A 136 -4.99 6.55 3.86
CA ALA A 136 -6.11 6.50 4.79
C ALA A 136 -6.73 7.90 5.03
N VAL A 137 -5.91 8.94 5.19
CA VAL A 137 -6.38 10.34 5.32
C VAL A 137 -7.14 10.77 4.08
N ASP A 138 -6.63 10.48 2.91
CA ASP A 138 -7.30 10.80 1.65
C ASP A 138 -8.60 10.00 1.45
N ALA A 139 -8.62 8.73 1.86
CA ALA A 139 -9.84 7.91 1.86
C ALA A 139 -10.90 8.49 2.79
N TYR A 140 -10.52 8.89 4.03
CA TYR A 140 -11.40 9.56 4.99
C TYR A 140 -12.03 10.82 4.41
N ASN A 141 -11.21 11.71 3.83
CA ASN A 141 -11.68 12.97 3.26
C ASN A 141 -12.63 12.77 2.07
N ARG A 142 -12.59 11.61 1.41
CA ARG A 142 -13.46 11.21 0.30
C ARG A 142 -14.68 10.39 0.72
N GLY A 143 -14.84 10.15 2.03
CA GLY A 143 -15.99 9.45 2.61
C GLY A 143 -15.99 7.94 2.43
N PHE A 144 -14.81 7.32 2.26
CA PHE A 144 -14.68 5.86 2.27
C PHE A 144 -14.66 5.33 3.71
N GLN A 145 -15.24 4.17 3.93
CA GLN A 145 -15.01 3.37 5.13
C GLN A 145 -13.62 2.73 5.03
N ILE A 146 -12.90 2.69 6.14
CA ILE A 146 -11.50 2.26 6.15
C ILE A 146 -11.34 1.12 7.14
N THR A 147 -10.71 0.04 6.70
CA THR A 147 -10.20 -1.03 7.53
C THR A 147 -8.69 -1.15 7.32
N VAL A 148 -7.91 -1.09 8.39
CA VAL A 148 -6.46 -1.31 8.37
C VAL A 148 -6.18 -2.64 9.06
N HIS A 149 -5.46 -3.54 8.38
CA HIS A 149 -5.03 -4.80 8.96
C HIS A 149 -3.70 -4.60 9.66
N GLU A 150 -3.70 -4.53 11.00
CA GLU A 150 -2.51 -4.16 11.77
C GLU A 150 -1.37 -5.17 11.66
N ASP A 151 -1.70 -6.45 11.37
CA ASP A 151 -0.74 -7.53 11.12
C ASP A 151 -0.30 -7.64 9.65
N ALA A 152 -0.76 -6.73 8.81
CA ALA A 152 -0.38 -6.62 7.39
C ALA A 152 0.11 -5.21 7.02
N VAL A 153 0.47 -4.39 8.01
CA VAL A 153 1.15 -3.10 7.81
C VAL A 153 2.41 -3.02 8.66
N ALA A 154 3.45 -2.39 8.14
CA ALA A 154 4.72 -2.22 8.86
C ALA A 154 5.39 -0.90 8.52
N SER A 155 6.33 -0.46 9.36
CA SER A 155 7.19 0.70 9.12
C SER A 155 8.59 0.47 9.68
N PHE A 156 9.59 1.15 9.13
CA PHE A 156 10.94 1.21 9.70
C PHE A 156 10.99 2.05 10.98
N ASN A 157 9.97 2.85 11.24
CA ASN A 157 9.81 3.67 12.44
C ASN A 157 8.76 3.06 13.37
N ALA A 158 9.19 2.31 14.39
CA ALA A 158 8.27 1.65 15.32
C ALA A 158 7.35 2.63 16.05
N ALA A 159 7.86 3.79 16.47
CA ALA A 159 7.05 4.81 17.13
C ALA A 159 6.02 5.43 16.18
N GLY A 160 6.40 5.67 14.92
CA GLY A 160 5.49 6.13 13.87
C GLY A 160 4.40 5.10 13.56
N HIS A 161 4.76 3.82 13.49
CA HIS A 161 3.80 2.73 13.30
C HIS A 161 2.73 2.72 14.39
N GLU A 162 3.12 2.69 15.65
CA GLU A 162 2.18 2.68 16.78
C GLU A 162 1.31 3.93 16.82
N TRP A 163 1.90 5.10 16.59
CA TRP A 163 1.17 6.35 16.51
C TRP A 163 0.12 6.32 15.39
N ALA A 164 0.48 5.83 14.21
CA ALA A 164 -0.42 5.75 13.06
C ALA A 164 -1.60 4.80 13.33
N LEU A 165 -1.37 3.64 13.94
CA LEU A 165 -2.45 2.72 14.34
C LEU A 165 -3.45 3.41 15.30
N GLY A 166 -2.95 4.18 16.27
CA GLY A 166 -3.78 4.98 17.15
C GLY A 166 -4.55 6.08 16.41
N HIS A 167 -3.90 6.75 15.45
CA HIS A 167 -4.49 7.81 14.64
C HIS A 167 -5.61 7.28 13.72
N PHE A 168 -5.43 6.11 13.11
CA PHE A 168 -6.48 5.46 12.30
C PHE A 168 -7.75 5.25 13.12
N LYS A 169 -7.62 4.70 14.35
CA LYS A 169 -8.75 4.47 15.26
C LYS A 169 -9.38 5.77 15.75
N GLY A 170 -8.57 6.62 16.35
CA GLY A 170 -9.06 7.77 17.14
C GLY A 170 -9.42 8.99 16.31
N THR A 171 -8.82 9.17 15.13
CA THR A 171 -8.98 10.38 14.31
C THR A 171 -9.74 10.10 13.02
N LEU A 172 -9.43 8.99 12.33
CA LEU A 172 -10.09 8.66 11.07
C LEU A 172 -11.30 7.74 11.26
N GLY A 173 -11.55 7.23 12.48
CA GLY A 173 -12.64 6.30 12.73
C GLY A 173 -12.53 4.98 11.98
N ALA A 174 -11.31 4.61 11.60
CA ALA A 174 -11.05 3.38 10.87
C ALA A 174 -11.13 2.14 11.77
N ASN A 175 -11.57 1.03 11.21
CA ASN A 175 -11.42 -0.27 11.84
C ASN A 175 -9.94 -0.69 11.74
N VAL A 176 -9.31 -0.94 12.88
CA VAL A 176 -7.97 -1.54 12.92
C VAL A 176 -8.11 -2.95 13.47
N VAL A 177 -7.83 -3.93 12.65
CA VAL A 177 -8.11 -5.35 12.92
C VAL A 177 -6.85 -6.20 12.82
N LYS A 178 -6.82 -7.30 13.56
CA LYS A 178 -5.94 -8.45 13.30
C LYS A 178 -6.72 -9.45 12.46
N SER A 179 -6.12 -9.92 11.40
CA SER A 179 -6.76 -10.80 10.41
C SER A 179 -6.36 -12.25 10.61
#